data_c84bc87599adebc24f33ca9974be98fe
#
_entry.id   c84bc87599adebc24f33ca9974be98fe
#
_cell.length_a   1.000
_cell.length_b   1.000
_cell.length_c   1.000
_cell.angle_alpha   90.00
_cell.angle_beta   90.00
_cell.angle_gamma   90.00
#
_symmetry.space_group_name_H-M   'P 1'
#
loop_
_entity.id
_entity.type
_entity.pdbx_description
1 polymer ?
#
loop_
_entity_poly.entity_id
_entity_poly.type
_entity_poly.pdbx_seq_one_letter_code
_entity_poly.pdbx_strand_id
1 'polypeptide(L)'
;MQKEKTKFENLQKWEGMLAKCIRCGYCYEHCPMFKYTRWESDAPRAKNILAHGLLTGEVELTPTVAEKSFNCFFCKRCEAACSSGVLITDIMLDLRRDLIKLGYNGPGTTSITDRSCARCLQCVRACPHDARDFIDGEGIVVDPVKCKSCGICVEICPIEAITIPLSFGTDKVELERRATEFLHSRESAKVIMYACNWSYHPDIQNSRLPESELEEKEYEILVNLCGGRIDQNLLLTPFLNQAWGVLVGVCPDDKCNHNGPEAAKKRVKRMKETLESLDINPERIHLVQIPAGDKQLCQAEIDTFMEKINQMGPIR
;
A
#
# COMPACT_ATOMS: atom_id res chain seq x y z
N MET A 1 -1.36 -15.53 -44.26
CA MET A 1 -2.19 -15.34 -43.04
C MET A 1 -1.81 -13.99 -42.42
N GLN A 2 -2.63 -12.96 -42.65
CA GLN A 2 -2.47 -11.70 -41.91
C GLN A 2 -2.81 -11.98 -40.45
N LYS A 3 -1.84 -11.77 -39.53
CA LYS A 3 -2.12 -11.75 -38.11
C LYS A 3 -3.17 -10.67 -37.87
N GLU A 4 -4.39 -11.05 -37.50
CA GLU A 4 -5.38 -10.10 -36.99
C GLU A 4 -4.67 -9.23 -35.95
N LYS A 5 -4.76 -7.90 -36.11
CA LYS A 5 -4.21 -6.96 -35.10
C LYS A 5 -4.85 -7.30 -33.78
N THR A 6 -4.03 -7.70 -32.81
CA THR A 6 -4.53 -8.03 -31.48
C THR A 6 -5.20 -6.82 -30.85
N LYS A 7 -6.33 -7.00 -30.19
CA LYS A 7 -7.03 -5.95 -29.41
C LYS A 7 -6.13 -5.35 -28.31
N PHE A 8 -5.03 -6.04 -27.96
CA PHE A 8 -4.13 -5.73 -26.85
C PHE A 8 -2.72 -5.33 -27.37
N GLU A 9 -2.63 -4.16 -27.98
CA GLU A 9 -1.38 -3.68 -28.61
C GLU A 9 -0.24 -3.48 -27.61
N ASN A 10 -0.54 -2.90 -26.42
CA ASN A 10 0.45 -2.67 -25.38
C ASN A 10 0.85 -3.96 -24.65
N LEU A 11 -0.08 -4.90 -24.52
CA LEU A 11 0.17 -6.18 -23.88
C LEU A 11 1.00 -7.12 -24.76
N GLN A 12 0.94 -7.01 -26.08
CA GLN A 12 1.62 -7.91 -27.03
C GLN A 12 3.13 -8.03 -26.76
N LYS A 13 3.80 -6.95 -26.40
CA LYS A 13 5.25 -6.97 -26.10
C LYS A 13 5.63 -7.85 -24.91
N TRP A 14 4.65 -8.17 -24.04
CA TRP A 14 4.84 -8.96 -22.84
C TRP A 14 4.64 -10.47 -23.02
N GLU A 15 4.31 -10.96 -24.23
CA GLU A 15 4.04 -12.38 -24.51
C GLU A 15 5.12 -13.30 -23.93
N GLY A 16 6.41 -13.02 -24.22
CA GLY A 16 7.53 -13.80 -23.70
C GLY A 16 7.70 -13.70 -22.16
N MET A 17 7.34 -12.56 -21.56
CA MET A 17 7.40 -12.38 -20.11
C MET A 17 6.25 -13.11 -19.41
N LEU A 18 5.05 -13.08 -19.98
CA LEU A 18 3.87 -13.82 -19.50
C LEU A 18 4.13 -15.32 -19.48
N ALA A 19 4.81 -15.86 -20.50
CA ALA A 19 5.17 -17.27 -20.60
C ALA A 19 6.23 -17.72 -19.55
N LYS A 20 7.02 -16.81 -18.96
CA LYS A 20 8.00 -17.17 -17.91
C LYS A 20 7.39 -17.62 -16.60
N CYS A 21 6.08 -17.40 -16.38
CA CYS A 21 5.43 -17.74 -15.14
C CYS A 21 5.32 -19.26 -14.94
N ILE A 22 6.07 -19.82 -14.01
CA ILE A 22 6.03 -21.25 -13.64
C ILE A 22 4.86 -21.61 -12.70
N ARG A 23 3.96 -20.68 -12.43
CA ARG A 23 2.74 -20.86 -11.60
C ARG A 23 3.00 -21.34 -10.16
N CYS A 24 4.17 -21.09 -9.57
CA CYS A 24 4.56 -21.55 -8.23
C CYS A 24 3.73 -20.99 -7.07
N GLY A 25 3.10 -19.82 -7.23
CA GLY A 25 2.24 -19.22 -6.20
C GLY A 25 2.94 -18.36 -5.14
N TYR A 26 4.27 -18.28 -5.09
CA TYR A 26 4.99 -17.45 -4.10
C TYR A 26 4.50 -16.00 -4.00
N CYS A 27 4.05 -15.43 -5.11
CA CYS A 27 3.54 -14.06 -5.15
C CYS A 27 2.23 -13.84 -4.35
N TYR A 28 1.51 -14.89 -3.96
CA TYR A 28 0.26 -14.80 -3.22
C TYR A 28 0.45 -14.20 -1.84
N GLU A 29 1.40 -14.71 -1.07
CA GLU A 29 1.70 -14.28 0.29
C GLU A 29 2.13 -12.81 0.37
N HIS A 30 2.61 -12.27 -0.74
CA HIS A 30 3.08 -10.90 -0.83
C HIS A 30 2.04 -9.92 -1.40
N CYS A 31 0.89 -10.42 -1.87
CA CYS A 31 -0.12 -9.60 -2.50
C CYS A 31 -1.17 -9.09 -1.50
N PRO A 32 -1.28 -7.76 -1.26
CA PRO A 32 -2.28 -7.21 -0.35
C PRO A 32 -3.70 -7.49 -0.84
N MET A 33 -3.92 -7.52 -2.15
CA MET A 33 -5.22 -7.87 -2.73
C MET A 33 -5.64 -9.28 -2.34
N PHE A 34 -4.78 -10.28 -2.58
CA PHE A 34 -5.07 -11.67 -2.23
C PHE A 34 -5.22 -11.88 -0.72
N LYS A 35 -4.38 -11.22 0.09
CA LYS A 35 -4.49 -11.31 1.55
C LYS A 35 -5.86 -10.90 2.07
N TYR A 36 -6.45 -9.88 1.46
CA TYR A 36 -7.75 -9.37 1.85
C TYR A 36 -8.91 -10.16 1.23
N THR A 37 -8.92 -10.32 -0.09
CA THR A 37 -10.05 -10.94 -0.81
C THR A 37 -10.07 -12.45 -0.71
N ARG A 38 -8.91 -13.09 -0.55
CA ARG A 38 -8.70 -14.55 -0.64
C ARG A 38 -9.15 -15.16 -1.98
N TRP A 39 -9.40 -14.33 -2.98
CA TRP A 39 -9.75 -14.78 -4.32
C TRP A 39 -8.49 -14.90 -5.18
N GLU A 40 -8.30 -16.07 -5.79
CA GLU A 40 -7.15 -16.30 -6.66
C GLU A 40 -7.11 -15.33 -7.85
N SER A 41 -8.29 -14.97 -8.40
CA SER A 41 -8.40 -13.99 -9.50
C SER A 41 -7.80 -12.61 -9.17
N ASP A 42 -7.66 -12.27 -7.89
CA ASP A 42 -7.00 -11.05 -7.45
C ASP A 42 -5.50 -11.22 -7.17
N ALA A 43 -5.00 -12.47 -7.22
CA ALA A 43 -3.59 -12.78 -7.01
C ALA A 43 -2.73 -12.45 -8.25
N PRO A 44 -1.43 -12.17 -8.07
CA PRO A 44 -0.55 -11.83 -9.19
C PRO A 44 -0.41 -12.94 -10.23
N ARG A 45 -0.38 -14.22 -9.79
CA ARG A 45 -0.36 -15.36 -10.71
C ARG A 45 -1.57 -15.39 -11.61
N ALA A 46 -2.76 -15.21 -11.04
CA ALA A 46 -4.00 -15.22 -11.83
C ALA A 46 -4.06 -14.03 -12.79
N LYS A 47 -3.60 -12.83 -12.38
CA LYS A 47 -3.48 -11.68 -13.27
C LYS A 47 -2.58 -11.97 -14.46
N ASN A 48 -1.45 -12.67 -14.24
CA ASN A 48 -0.58 -13.10 -15.34
C ASN A 48 -1.30 -14.09 -16.28
N ILE A 49 -2.04 -15.06 -15.72
CA ILE A 49 -2.80 -16.04 -16.50
C ILE A 49 -3.91 -15.36 -17.29
N LEU A 50 -4.65 -14.44 -16.67
CA LEU A 50 -5.71 -13.67 -17.34
C LEU A 50 -5.13 -12.81 -18.47
N ALA A 51 -4.02 -12.11 -18.23
CA ALA A 51 -3.36 -11.32 -19.26
C ALA A 51 -2.90 -12.18 -20.44
N HIS A 52 -2.30 -13.34 -20.18
CA HIS A 52 -1.91 -14.30 -21.22
C HIS A 52 -3.13 -14.80 -22.00
N GLY A 53 -4.18 -15.24 -21.30
CA GLY A 53 -5.40 -15.75 -21.92
C GLY A 53 -6.13 -14.70 -22.77
N LEU A 54 -6.14 -13.43 -22.35
CA LEU A 54 -6.66 -12.32 -23.15
C LEU A 54 -5.84 -12.11 -24.44
N LEU A 55 -4.52 -12.23 -24.32
CA LEU A 55 -3.59 -12.05 -25.46
C LEU A 55 -3.72 -13.18 -26.49
N THR A 56 -3.88 -14.44 -26.01
CA THR A 56 -4.01 -15.64 -26.86
C THR A 56 -5.44 -15.88 -27.34
N GLY A 57 -6.43 -15.16 -26.78
CA GLY A 57 -7.86 -15.37 -27.09
C GLY A 57 -8.47 -16.56 -26.34
N GLU A 58 -7.76 -17.19 -25.39
CA GLU A 58 -8.29 -18.25 -24.54
C GLU A 58 -9.26 -17.74 -23.47
N VAL A 59 -9.15 -16.46 -23.11
CA VAL A 59 -10.05 -15.78 -22.16
C VAL A 59 -10.78 -14.67 -22.89
N GLU A 60 -12.10 -14.69 -22.80
CA GLU A 60 -12.95 -13.61 -23.33
C GLU A 60 -12.87 -12.37 -22.43
N LEU A 61 -12.77 -11.19 -23.05
CA LEU A 61 -12.81 -9.94 -22.34
C LEU A 61 -14.25 -9.62 -21.90
N THR A 62 -14.49 -9.76 -20.61
CA THR A 62 -15.76 -9.36 -19.97
C THR A 62 -15.52 -8.20 -19.00
N PRO A 63 -16.58 -7.46 -18.56
CA PRO A 63 -16.45 -6.44 -17.53
C PRO A 63 -15.76 -6.94 -16.24
N THR A 64 -16.08 -8.16 -15.82
CA THR A 64 -15.47 -8.79 -14.63
C THR A 64 -13.97 -9.05 -14.83
N VAL A 65 -13.55 -9.56 -15.97
CA VAL A 65 -12.12 -9.78 -16.29
C VAL A 65 -11.38 -8.45 -16.35
N ALA A 66 -11.97 -7.43 -16.96
CA ALA A 66 -11.41 -6.08 -16.99
C ALA A 66 -11.24 -5.50 -15.58
N GLU A 67 -12.25 -5.61 -14.72
CA GLU A 67 -12.20 -5.15 -13.31
C GLU A 67 -11.02 -5.76 -12.56
N LYS A 68 -10.81 -7.08 -12.69
CA LYS A 68 -9.66 -7.75 -12.03
C LYS A 68 -8.30 -7.16 -12.41
N SER A 69 -8.17 -6.64 -13.62
CA SER A 69 -6.96 -5.98 -14.09
C SER A 69 -6.73 -4.61 -13.42
N PHE A 70 -7.81 -3.95 -12.98
CA PHE A 70 -7.71 -2.69 -12.23
C PHE A 70 -7.44 -2.91 -10.73
N ASN A 71 -7.56 -4.12 -10.20
CA ASN A 71 -7.33 -4.46 -8.81
C ASN A 71 -5.83 -4.69 -8.52
N CYS A 72 -4.99 -3.67 -8.72
CA CYS A 72 -3.56 -3.74 -8.45
C CYS A 72 -3.03 -2.42 -7.87
N PHE A 73 -2.31 -2.49 -6.75
CA PHE A 73 -1.68 -1.33 -6.09
C PHE A 73 -0.30 -0.97 -6.65
N PHE A 74 0.23 -1.71 -7.61
CA PHE A 74 1.57 -1.49 -8.18
C PHE A 74 2.70 -1.44 -7.15
N CYS A 75 2.56 -2.15 -6.04
CA CYS A 75 3.55 -2.13 -4.95
C CYS A 75 4.82 -2.96 -5.25
N LYS A 76 4.89 -3.69 -6.36
CA LYS A 76 6.02 -4.53 -6.82
C LYS A 76 6.43 -5.67 -5.87
N ARG A 77 5.71 -5.89 -4.78
CA ARG A 77 6.05 -6.93 -3.81
C ARG A 77 6.05 -8.33 -4.41
N CYS A 78 5.11 -8.61 -5.32
CA CYS A 78 5.03 -9.87 -6.06
C CYS A 78 6.22 -10.07 -7.03
N GLU A 79 6.77 -9.00 -7.57
CA GLU A 79 7.95 -9.05 -8.45
C GLU A 79 9.21 -9.35 -7.64
N ALA A 80 9.38 -8.71 -6.48
CA ALA A 80 10.48 -8.97 -5.56
C ALA A 80 10.51 -10.42 -5.07
N ALA A 81 9.34 -11.09 -4.97
CA ALA A 81 9.22 -12.48 -4.57
C ALA A 81 9.26 -13.47 -5.75
N CYS A 82 9.27 -13.00 -6.99
CA CYS A 82 9.17 -13.87 -8.16
C CYS A 82 10.51 -14.48 -8.55
N SER A 83 10.66 -15.79 -8.38
CA SER A 83 11.87 -16.52 -8.79
C SER A 83 12.11 -16.51 -10.32
N SER A 84 11.04 -16.34 -11.12
CA SER A 84 11.11 -16.25 -12.59
C SER A 84 11.26 -14.81 -13.10
N GLY A 85 11.29 -13.82 -12.22
CA GLY A 85 11.46 -12.40 -12.56
C GLY A 85 10.33 -11.81 -13.40
N VAL A 86 9.07 -12.26 -13.22
CA VAL A 86 7.92 -11.74 -13.98
C VAL A 86 7.54 -10.35 -13.50
N LEU A 87 7.49 -9.38 -14.41
CA LEU A 87 7.19 -7.97 -14.14
C LEU A 87 5.67 -7.70 -14.16
N ILE A 88 4.97 -8.24 -13.16
CA ILE A 88 3.50 -8.21 -13.10
C ILE A 88 2.93 -6.79 -13.14
N THR A 89 3.55 -5.84 -12.44
CA THR A 89 2.99 -4.48 -12.36
C THR A 89 3.08 -3.74 -13.70
N ASP A 90 4.15 -3.95 -14.45
CA ASP A 90 4.32 -3.34 -15.77
C ASP A 90 3.37 -3.97 -16.79
N ILE A 91 3.19 -5.30 -16.72
CA ILE A 91 2.18 -6.03 -17.51
C ILE A 91 0.78 -5.48 -17.23
N MET A 92 0.41 -5.34 -15.95
CA MET A 92 -0.92 -4.82 -15.57
C MET A 92 -1.11 -3.36 -15.98
N LEU A 93 -0.05 -2.56 -16.00
CA LEU A 93 -0.12 -1.17 -16.46
C LEU A 93 -0.44 -1.11 -17.96
N ASP A 94 0.23 -1.92 -18.77
CA ASP A 94 0.00 -1.96 -20.20
C ASP A 94 -1.34 -2.61 -20.57
N LEU A 95 -1.77 -3.63 -19.82
CA LEU A 95 -3.12 -4.18 -19.95
C LEU A 95 -4.17 -3.11 -19.62
N ARG A 96 -4.03 -2.28 -18.59
CA ARG A 96 -4.94 -1.17 -18.29
C ARG A 96 -5.03 -0.18 -19.46
N ARG A 97 -3.89 0.15 -20.10
CA ARG A 97 -3.89 1.02 -21.28
C ARG A 97 -4.76 0.48 -22.40
N ASP A 98 -4.63 -0.82 -22.68
CA ASP A 98 -5.45 -1.47 -23.71
C ASP A 98 -6.92 -1.52 -23.31
N LEU A 99 -7.23 -1.86 -22.05
CA LEU A 99 -8.60 -1.91 -21.55
C LEU A 99 -9.31 -0.56 -21.63
N ILE A 100 -8.62 0.53 -21.29
CA ILE A 100 -9.16 1.89 -21.38
C ILE A 100 -9.47 2.25 -22.83
N LYS A 101 -8.57 1.92 -23.78
CA LYS A 101 -8.82 2.11 -25.22
C LYS A 101 -10.05 1.32 -25.72
N LEU A 102 -10.33 0.18 -25.07
CA LEU A 102 -11.49 -0.66 -25.37
C LEU A 102 -12.77 -0.24 -24.63
N GLY A 103 -12.75 0.89 -23.92
CA GLY A 103 -13.90 1.44 -23.21
C GLY A 103 -14.12 0.88 -21.78
N TYR A 104 -13.21 0.07 -21.26
CA TYR A 104 -13.29 -0.42 -19.88
C TYR A 104 -12.58 0.57 -18.95
N ASN A 105 -13.33 1.22 -18.09
CA ASN A 105 -12.81 2.16 -17.11
C ASN A 105 -13.33 1.78 -15.72
N GLY A 106 -12.56 1.01 -14.99
CA GLY A 106 -12.90 0.58 -13.62
C GLY A 106 -12.24 1.47 -12.58
N PRO A 107 -12.93 1.81 -11.47
CA PRO A 107 -12.27 2.53 -10.38
C PRO A 107 -11.15 1.68 -9.76
N GLY A 108 -11.38 0.39 -9.53
CA GLY A 108 -10.39 -0.51 -8.94
C GLY A 108 -9.70 0.13 -7.74
N THR A 109 -8.38 0.21 -7.80
CA THR A 109 -7.54 0.89 -6.81
C THR A 109 -7.26 2.36 -7.15
N THR A 110 -7.85 2.90 -8.22
CA THR A 110 -7.67 4.31 -8.63
C THR A 110 -8.38 5.24 -7.64
N SER A 111 -7.74 6.35 -7.29
CA SER A 111 -8.37 7.35 -6.42
C SER A 111 -9.48 8.09 -7.16
N ILE A 112 -10.58 8.34 -6.47
CA ILE A 112 -11.72 9.12 -6.97
C ILE A 112 -11.90 10.39 -6.15
N THR A 113 -12.53 11.40 -6.74
CA THR A 113 -12.87 12.66 -6.06
C THR A 113 -14.37 12.83 -6.06
N ASP A 114 -14.95 13.06 -4.90
CA ASP A 114 -16.39 13.28 -4.79
C ASP A 114 -16.82 14.73 -5.10
N ARG A 115 -18.13 14.99 -5.08
CA ARG A 115 -18.70 16.28 -5.42
C ARG A 115 -18.46 17.37 -4.36
N SER A 116 -18.04 17.03 -3.16
CA SER A 116 -17.73 17.98 -2.07
C SER A 116 -16.43 18.72 -2.30
N CYS A 117 -15.67 18.36 -3.34
CA CYS A 117 -14.34 18.89 -3.64
C CYS A 117 -14.29 20.43 -3.70
N ALA A 118 -13.50 21.05 -2.83
CA ALA A 118 -13.31 22.50 -2.79
C ALA A 118 -12.40 23.05 -3.90
N ARG A 119 -11.92 22.22 -4.83
CA ARG A 119 -11.06 22.59 -5.98
C ARG A 119 -9.79 23.36 -5.59
N CYS A 120 -9.21 23.07 -4.43
CA CYS A 120 -8.00 23.72 -3.92
C CYS A 120 -6.71 23.30 -4.65
N LEU A 121 -6.77 22.29 -5.52
CA LEU A 121 -5.68 21.74 -6.35
C LEU A 121 -4.50 21.16 -5.57
N GLN A 122 -4.59 20.98 -4.25
CA GLN A 122 -3.50 20.40 -3.47
C GLN A 122 -3.18 18.98 -3.92
N CYS A 123 -4.19 18.17 -4.24
CA CYS A 123 -4.03 16.81 -4.73
C CYS A 123 -3.38 16.73 -6.12
N VAL A 124 -3.57 17.73 -6.97
CA VAL A 124 -2.91 17.84 -8.28
C VAL A 124 -1.42 18.10 -8.07
N ARG A 125 -1.08 19.14 -7.27
CA ARG A 125 0.31 19.53 -7.00
C ARG A 125 1.10 18.47 -6.24
N ALA A 126 0.43 17.69 -5.38
CA ALA A 126 1.08 16.67 -4.57
C ALA A 126 1.20 15.32 -5.26
N CYS A 127 0.60 15.12 -6.43
CA CYS A 127 0.65 13.83 -7.12
C CYS A 127 2.04 13.58 -7.73
N PRO A 128 2.82 12.61 -7.21
CA PRO A 128 4.17 12.34 -7.74
C PRO A 128 4.15 11.59 -9.08
N HIS A 129 2.96 11.25 -9.58
CA HIS A 129 2.76 10.49 -10.82
C HIS A 129 2.04 11.28 -11.91
N ASP A 130 1.78 12.57 -11.69
CA ASP A 130 1.00 13.41 -12.61
C ASP A 130 -0.31 12.76 -13.06
N ALA A 131 -0.94 12.03 -12.13
CA ALA A 131 -2.17 11.28 -12.41
C ALA A 131 -3.44 12.08 -12.17
N ARG A 132 -3.33 13.30 -11.63
CA ARG A 132 -4.47 14.16 -11.32
C ARG A 132 -4.33 15.49 -12.03
N ASP A 133 -5.43 15.94 -12.59
CA ASP A 133 -5.48 17.21 -13.28
C ASP A 133 -6.82 17.91 -13.00
N PHE A 134 -6.90 19.19 -13.32
CA PHE A 134 -8.12 19.97 -13.27
C PHE A 134 -8.56 20.33 -14.70
N ILE A 135 -9.75 19.86 -15.07
CA ILE A 135 -10.36 20.19 -16.36
C ILE A 135 -11.57 21.09 -16.10
N ASP A 136 -11.61 22.22 -16.79
CA ASP A 136 -12.72 23.15 -16.66
C ASP A 136 -14.04 22.50 -17.10
N GLY A 137 -15.08 22.66 -16.30
CA GLY A 137 -16.37 21.99 -16.49
C GLY A 137 -16.45 20.58 -15.90
N GLU A 138 -15.36 19.83 -15.79
CA GLU A 138 -15.35 18.46 -15.24
C GLU A 138 -14.86 18.43 -13.77
N GLY A 139 -13.96 19.35 -13.40
CA GLY A 139 -13.34 19.38 -12.07
C GLY A 139 -12.04 18.58 -12.00
N ILE A 140 -11.79 17.90 -10.87
CA ILE A 140 -10.60 17.07 -10.71
C ILE A 140 -10.81 15.71 -11.38
N VAL A 141 -10.00 15.45 -12.39
CA VAL A 141 -9.96 14.17 -13.11
C VAL A 141 -8.74 13.35 -12.70
N VAL A 142 -8.82 12.04 -12.88
CA VAL A 142 -7.74 11.10 -12.56
C VAL A 142 -7.45 10.22 -13.76
N ASP A 143 -6.19 10.22 -14.21
CA ASP A 143 -5.70 9.27 -15.20
C ASP A 143 -5.48 7.89 -14.52
N PRO A 144 -6.28 6.87 -14.83
CA PRO A 144 -6.20 5.56 -14.20
C PRO A 144 -4.94 4.77 -14.61
N VAL A 145 -4.27 5.16 -15.68
CA VAL A 145 -2.98 4.56 -16.09
C VAL A 145 -1.84 5.12 -15.26
N LYS A 146 -1.82 6.42 -15.01
CA LYS A 146 -0.78 7.06 -14.22
C LYS A 146 -0.97 6.84 -12.72
N CYS A 147 -2.21 6.67 -12.24
CA CYS A 147 -2.50 6.50 -10.82
C CYS A 147 -1.90 5.20 -10.28
N LYS A 148 -0.99 5.34 -9.31
CA LYS A 148 -0.33 4.21 -8.61
C LYS A 148 -0.99 3.85 -7.28
N SER A 149 -2.14 4.42 -6.97
CA SER A 149 -2.88 4.13 -5.72
C SER A 149 -2.09 4.41 -4.43
N CYS A 150 -1.11 5.30 -4.48
CA CYS A 150 -0.23 5.61 -3.34
C CYS A 150 -0.93 6.27 -2.15
N GLY A 151 -2.09 6.92 -2.37
CA GLY A 151 -2.91 7.56 -1.35
C GLY A 151 -2.44 8.95 -0.90
N ILE A 152 -1.34 9.49 -1.43
CA ILE A 152 -0.85 10.83 -1.04
C ILE A 152 -1.91 11.91 -1.24
N CYS A 153 -2.71 11.80 -2.32
CA CYS A 153 -3.80 12.75 -2.60
C CYS A 153 -4.96 12.64 -1.60
N VAL A 154 -5.20 11.46 -1.04
CA VAL A 154 -6.22 11.23 0.01
C VAL A 154 -5.80 11.99 1.26
N GLU A 155 -4.56 11.76 1.70
CA GLU A 155 -4.00 12.31 2.93
C GLU A 155 -3.78 13.84 2.91
N ILE A 156 -3.63 14.43 1.72
CA ILE A 156 -3.44 15.88 1.60
C ILE A 156 -4.76 16.64 1.42
N CYS A 157 -5.87 15.93 1.24
CA CYS A 157 -7.17 16.57 1.01
C CYS A 157 -7.73 17.16 2.31
N PRO A 158 -7.86 18.49 2.44
CA PRO A 158 -8.25 19.11 3.71
C PRO A 158 -9.72 18.89 4.08
N ILE A 159 -10.54 18.41 3.13
CA ILE A 159 -11.97 18.15 3.32
C ILE A 159 -12.33 16.68 3.06
N GLU A 160 -11.33 15.80 3.00
CA GLU A 160 -11.50 14.35 2.82
C GLU A 160 -12.34 13.93 1.59
N ALA A 161 -12.39 14.78 0.54
CA ALA A 161 -13.15 14.55 -0.68
C ALA A 161 -12.50 13.53 -1.64
N ILE A 162 -11.45 12.82 -1.24
CA ILE A 162 -10.75 11.85 -2.08
C ILE A 162 -10.71 10.51 -1.38
N THR A 163 -11.17 9.48 -2.09
CA THR A 163 -11.15 8.10 -1.61
C THR A 163 -10.45 7.16 -2.58
N ILE A 164 -10.03 6.01 -2.10
CA ILE A 164 -9.61 4.87 -2.92
C ILE A 164 -10.59 3.75 -2.60
N PRO A 165 -11.47 3.36 -3.55
CA PRO A 165 -12.58 2.45 -3.28
C PRO A 165 -12.15 1.10 -2.70
N LEU A 166 -10.99 0.60 -3.13
CA LEU A 166 -10.44 -0.67 -2.66
C LEU A 166 -9.22 -0.41 -1.77
N SER A 167 -9.43 -0.07 -0.51
CA SER A 167 -8.37 0.11 0.51
C SER A 167 -8.09 -1.15 1.32
N PHE A 168 -8.99 -2.14 1.30
CA PHE A 168 -8.82 -3.47 1.89
C PHE A 168 -8.36 -3.46 3.36
N GLY A 169 -9.10 -2.77 4.22
CA GLY A 169 -8.83 -2.71 5.65
C GLY A 169 -7.51 -2.01 6.00
N THR A 170 -6.95 -1.25 5.05
CA THR A 170 -5.78 -0.39 5.27
C THR A 170 -6.14 1.09 5.13
N ASP A 171 -7.42 1.41 5.19
CA ASP A 171 -7.88 2.78 5.31
C ASP A 171 -7.59 3.32 6.72
N LYS A 172 -7.56 4.64 6.81
CA LYS A 172 -7.23 5.35 8.04
C LYS A 172 -8.10 4.93 9.23
N VAL A 173 -9.41 4.89 9.04
CA VAL A 173 -10.37 4.60 10.11
C VAL A 173 -10.13 3.20 10.69
N GLU A 174 -9.93 2.21 9.84
CA GLU A 174 -9.66 0.83 10.28
C GLU A 174 -8.31 0.71 11.00
N LEU A 175 -7.27 1.39 10.50
CA LEU A 175 -5.96 1.37 11.15
C LEU A 175 -5.99 2.08 12.52
N GLU A 176 -6.70 3.22 12.64
CA GLU A 176 -6.90 3.91 13.93
C GLU A 176 -7.67 3.05 14.92
N ARG A 177 -8.75 2.40 14.47
CA ARG A 177 -9.54 1.47 15.30
C ARG A 177 -8.66 0.34 15.85
N ARG A 178 -7.89 -0.31 14.99
CA ARG A 178 -7.01 -1.42 15.38
C ARG A 178 -5.88 -0.98 16.32
N ALA A 179 -5.28 0.19 16.09
CA ALA A 179 -4.29 0.74 16.99
C ALA A 179 -4.86 0.97 18.39
N THR A 180 -6.03 1.62 18.47
CA THR A 180 -6.73 1.91 19.73
C THR A 180 -7.14 0.62 20.45
N GLU A 181 -7.70 -0.34 19.73
CA GLU A 181 -8.12 -1.63 20.29
C GLU A 181 -6.93 -2.39 20.87
N PHE A 182 -5.79 -2.46 20.17
CA PHE A 182 -4.59 -3.10 20.68
C PHE A 182 -4.09 -2.43 21.95
N LEU A 183 -3.99 -1.09 21.97
CA LEU A 183 -3.47 -0.33 23.11
C LEU A 183 -4.35 -0.43 24.35
N HIS A 184 -5.68 -0.54 24.19
CA HIS A 184 -6.61 -0.63 25.31
C HIS A 184 -6.89 -2.08 25.76
N SER A 185 -6.68 -3.06 24.92
CA SER A 185 -6.96 -4.47 25.26
C SER A 185 -5.87 -5.15 26.06
N ARG A 186 -4.69 -4.52 26.24
CA ARG A 186 -3.51 -5.14 26.83
C ARG A 186 -2.70 -4.16 27.67
N GLU A 187 -2.42 -4.53 28.90
CA GLU A 187 -1.54 -3.75 29.78
C GLU A 187 -0.09 -3.70 29.29
N SER A 188 0.34 -4.74 28.58
CA SER A 188 1.69 -4.82 27.98
C SER A 188 1.87 -4.01 26.71
N ALA A 189 0.79 -3.49 26.12
CA ALA A 189 0.85 -2.78 24.83
C ALA A 189 1.58 -1.43 24.96
N LYS A 190 2.66 -1.24 24.20
CA LYS A 190 3.53 -0.06 24.27
C LYS A 190 3.72 0.64 22.93
N VAL A 191 3.84 -0.12 21.84
CA VAL A 191 4.26 0.41 20.53
C VAL A 191 3.31 0.00 19.41
N ILE A 192 3.01 0.96 18.55
CA ILE A 192 2.40 0.69 17.24
C ILE A 192 3.46 0.86 16.15
N MET A 193 3.60 -0.13 15.29
CA MET A 193 4.40 -0.04 14.08
C MET A 193 3.48 0.09 12.86
N TYR A 194 3.54 1.22 12.17
CA TYR A 194 2.94 1.34 10.84
C TYR A 194 3.95 0.92 9.79
N ALA A 195 3.70 -0.17 9.10
CA ALA A 195 4.60 -0.70 8.08
C ALA A 195 3.97 -0.65 6.69
N CYS A 196 4.69 -0.16 5.68
CA CYS A 196 4.20 -0.33 4.31
C CYS A 196 4.25 -1.82 3.92
N ASN A 197 3.42 -2.23 2.97
CA ASN A 197 3.35 -3.64 2.55
C ASN A 197 4.70 -4.18 2.02
N TRP A 198 5.62 -3.30 1.62
CA TRP A 198 6.97 -3.66 1.21
C TRP A 198 7.89 -3.96 2.41
N SER A 199 7.87 -3.10 3.44
CA SER A 199 8.72 -3.21 4.63
C SER A 199 8.22 -4.20 5.67
N TYR A 200 7.06 -4.79 5.47
CA TYR A 200 6.47 -5.78 6.36
C TYR A 200 6.90 -7.21 5.97
N HIS A 201 7.20 -8.04 6.96
CA HIS A 201 7.41 -9.47 6.78
C HIS A 201 6.32 -10.29 7.51
N PRO A 202 5.59 -11.19 6.83
CA PRO A 202 4.47 -11.91 7.42
C PRO A 202 4.82 -12.73 8.67
N ASP A 203 6.04 -13.27 8.72
CA ASP A 203 6.47 -14.14 9.82
C ASP A 203 6.79 -13.38 11.12
N ILE A 204 6.92 -12.05 11.08
CA ILE A 204 7.16 -11.22 12.27
C ILE A 204 5.84 -10.96 13.00
N GLN A 205 4.76 -10.82 12.24
CA GLN A 205 3.43 -10.69 12.80
C GLN A 205 2.89 -12.09 13.11
N ASN A 206 3.17 -12.59 14.28
CA ASN A 206 2.82 -13.93 14.72
C ASN A 206 1.30 -14.15 14.81
N SER A 207 0.66 -14.36 13.68
CA SER A 207 -0.71 -14.88 13.59
C SER A 207 -0.82 -16.37 13.99
N ARG A 208 0.29 -17.00 14.38
CA ARG A 208 0.39 -18.40 14.76
C ARG A 208 0.89 -18.64 16.19
N LEU A 209 1.07 -17.58 16.99
CA LEU A 209 1.39 -17.75 18.40
C LEU A 209 0.18 -18.29 19.16
N PRO A 210 0.41 -19.16 20.18
CA PRO A 210 -0.61 -19.51 21.16
C PRO A 210 -1.23 -18.26 21.80
N GLU A 211 -2.50 -18.32 22.18
CA GLU A 211 -3.20 -17.18 22.81
C GLU A 211 -2.42 -16.63 24.02
N SER A 212 -1.73 -17.48 24.81
CA SER A 212 -0.90 -17.10 25.95
C SER A 212 0.27 -16.20 25.58
N GLU A 213 0.88 -16.36 24.40
CA GLU A 213 1.98 -15.50 23.93
C GLU A 213 1.47 -14.22 23.26
N LEU A 214 0.21 -14.21 22.84
CA LEU A 214 -0.45 -13.01 22.32
C LEU A 214 -0.77 -11.99 23.42
N GLU A 215 -0.99 -12.43 24.65
CA GLU A 215 -1.27 -11.56 25.79
C GLU A 215 -0.04 -10.75 26.25
N GLU A 216 1.18 -11.26 26.05
CA GLU A 216 2.44 -10.59 26.41
C GLU A 216 2.98 -9.65 25.33
N LYS A 217 2.28 -9.50 24.21
CA LYS A 217 2.77 -8.75 23.08
C LYS A 217 2.82 -7.24 23.35
N GLU A 218 4.00 -6.66 23.36
CA GLU A 218 4.23 -5.24 23.67
C GLU A 218 4.05 -4.30 22.46
N TYR A 219 4.00 -4.84 21.23
CA TYR A 219 3.83 -4.05 20.01
C TYR A 219 2.87 -4.70 19.01
N GLU A 220 2.24 -3.89 18.16
CA GLU A 220 1.42 -4.35 17.04
C GLU A 220 1.93 -3.76 15.72
N ILE A 221 1.95 -4.59 14.66
CA ILE A 221 2.30 -4.14 13.32
C ILE A 221 1.02 -3.96 12.50
N LEU A 222 0.74 -2.73 12.14
CA LEU A 222 -0.38 -2.35 11.29
C LEU A 222 0.12 -2.10 9.87
N VAL A 223 -0.22 -3.04 8.97
CA VAL A 223 0.25 -2.98 7.58
C VAL A 223 -0.57 -1.96 6.81
N ASN A 224 0.11 -0.96 6.28
CA ASN A 224 -0.41 0.03 5.34
C ASN A 224 0.04 -0.31 3.91
N LEU A 225 -0.77 -0.02 2.91
CA LEU A 225 -0.41 -0.32 1.51
C LEU A 225 0.83 0.47 1.04
N CYS A 226 1.00 1.69 1.53
CA CYS A 226 2.14 2.54 1.22
C CYS A 226 2.44 3.51 2.36
N GLY A 227 3.71 3.82 2.61
CA GLY A 227 4.11 4.86 3.56
C GLY A 227 3.49 6.23 3.25
N GLY A 228 3.15 6.48 1.99
CA GLY A 228 2.42 7.68 1.58
C GLY A 228 0.99 7.81 2.12
N ARG A 229 0.43 6.74 2.70
CA ARG A 229 -0.91 6.74 3.34
C ARG A 229 -0.87 6.94 4.86
N ILE A 230 0.31 7.03 5.45
CA ILE A 230 0.46 7.31 6.89
C ILE A 230 0.31 8.81 7.09
N ASP A 231 -0.81 9.27 7.63
CA ASP A 231 -1.07 10.68 7.89
C ASP A 231 -0.67 11.12 9.32
N GLN A 232 -0.84 12.40 9.63
CA GLN A 232 -0.51 12.93 10.95
C GLN A 232 -1.42 12.37 12.05
N ASN A 233 -2.69 12.11 11.74
CA ASN A 233 -3.62 11.57 12.73
C ASN A 233 -3.26 10.13 13.07
N LEU A 234 -2.94 9.28 12.07
CA LEU A 234 -2.43 7.93 12.32
C LEU A 234 -1.20 7.93 13.23
N LEU A 235 -0.28 8.90 13.05
CA LEU A 235 0.89 9.01 13.91
C LEU A 235 0.56 9.52 15.32
N LEU A 236 -0.45 10.36 15.45
CA LEU A 236 -0.84 10.97 16.72
C LEU A 236 -1.77 10.05 17.55
N THR A 237 -2.68 9.34 16.90
CA THR A 237 -3.69 8.48 17.56
C THR A 237 -3.08 7.51 18.59
N PRO A 238 -1.96 6.80 18.33
CA PRO A 238 -1.35 5.95 19.34
C PRO A 238 -0.96 6.71 20.61
N PHE A 239 -0.37 7.89 20.49
CA PHE A 239 0.04 8.70 21.65
C PHE A 239 -1.16 9.17 22.49
N LEU A 240 -2.28 9.52 21.83
CA LEU A 240 -3.54 9.85 22.51
C LEU A 240 -4.14 8.65 23.25
N ASN A 241 -3.78 7.43 22.84
CA ASN A 241 -4.18 6.16 23.46
C ASN A 241 -3.05 5.52 24.29
N GLN A 242 -2.18 6.34 24.87
CA GLN A 242 -1.15 5.96 25.83
C GLN A 242 -0.02 5.05 25.27
N ALA A 243 0.17 4.98 23.94
CA ALA A 243 1.35 4.33 23.39
C ALA A 243 2.62 5.02 23.86
N TRP A 244 3.65 4.24 24.15
CA TRP A 244 4.96 4.75 24.54
C TRP A 244 5.78 5.19 23.34
N GLY A 245 5.50 4.61 22.15
CA GLY A 245 6.20 4.96 20.92
C GLY A 245 5.50 4.50 19.65
N VAL A 246 5.91 5.11 18.54
CA VAL A 246 5.44 4.78 17.19
C VAL A 246 6.63 4.52 16.27
N LEU A 247 6.66 3.34 15.63
CA LEU A 247 7.64 2.99 14.62
C LEU A 247 7.01 3.05 13.22
N VAL A 248 7.72 3.64 12.25
CA VAL A 248 7.24 3.75 10.87
C VAL A 248 8.19 3.00 9.94
N GLY A 249 7.75 1.86 9.41
CA GLY A 249 8.50 1.06 8.45
C GLY A 249 8.13 1.40 7.00
N VAL A 250 9.11 1.82 6.21
CA VAL A 250 8.91 2.14 4.79
C VAL A 250 9.95 1.42 3.91
N CYS A 251 9.64 1.28 2.63
CA CYS A 251 10.60 0.76 1.66
C CYS A 251 11.78 1.74 1.46
N PRO A 252 12.95 1.27 0.98
CA PRO A 252 14.03 2.14 0.56
C PRO A 252 13.59 3.10 -0.56
N ASP A 253 14.18 4.30 -0.62
CA ASP A 253 13.79 5.35 -1.56
C ASP A 253 13.94 4.88 -3.03
N ASP A 254 15.01 4.18 -3.35
CA ASP A 254 15.32 3.66 -4.68
C ASP A 254 14.44 2.46 -5.11
N LYS A 255 13.71 1.86 -4.19
CA LYS A 255 12.83 0.71 -4.44
C LYS A 255 11.35 1.08 -4.44
N CYS A 256 11.00 2.28 -3.99
CA CYS A 256 9.61 2.69 -3.89
C CYS A 256 9.01 3.08 -5.24
N ASN A 257 7.91 2.44 -5.61
CA ASN A 257 7.14 2.78 -6.82
C ASN A 257 6.11 3.91 -6.61
N HIS A 258 5.98 4.42 -5.36
CA HIS A 258 4.89 5.32 -4.95
C HIS A 258 5.33 6.65 -4.33
N ASN A 259 6.62 6.88 -4.20
CA ASN A 259 7.18 8.02 -3.46
C ASN A 259 6.74 8.08 -1.97
N GLY A 260 6.39 6.92 -1.40
CA GLY A 260 5.90 6.79 -0.03
C GLY A 260 6.89 7.16 1.06
N PRO A 261 8.19 6.77 0.98
CA PRO A 261 9.19 7.11 1.97
C PRO A 261 9.38 8.62 2.15
N GLU A 262 9.42 9.38 1.07
CA GLU A 262 9.55 10.84 1.09
C GLU A 262 8.36 11.50 1.83
N ALA A 263 7.14 11.05 1.54
CA ALA A 263 5.95 11.54 2.23
C ALA A 263 5.96 11.18 3.72
N ALA A 264 6.33 9.94 4.07
CA ALA A 264 6.41 9.48 5.44
C ALA A 264 7.49 10.23 6.25
N LYS A 265 8.69 10.45 5.68
CA LYS A 265 9.77 11.22 6.30
C LYS A 265 9.31 12.63 6.69
N LYS A 266 8.62 13.34 5.79
CA LYS A 266 8.08 14.69 6.05
C LYS A 266 7.07 14.67 7.20
N ARG A 267 6.22 13.67 7.28
CA ARG A 267 5.19 13.56 8.32
C ARG A 267 5.79 13.17 9.67
N VAL A 268 6.72 12.23 9.71
CA VAL A 268 7.45 11.88 10.93
C VAL A 268 8.24 13.08 11.47
N LYS A 269 8.89 13.85 10.60
CA LYS A 269 9.57 15.09 11.02
C LYS A 269 8.58 16.07 11.69
N ARG A 270 7.44 16.34 11.06
CA ARG A 270 6.41 17.22 11.65
C ARG A 270 5.85 16.66 12.97
N MET A 271 5.69 15.34 13.06
CA MET A 271 5.24 14.72 14.32
C MET A 271 6.27 14.88 15.43
N LYS A 272 7.59 14.76 15.14
CA LYS A 272 8.65 15.06 16.10
C LYS A 272 8.56 16.51 16.63
N GLU A 273 8.38 17.49 15.73
CA GLU A 273 8.17 18.89 16.09
C GLU A 273 6.90 19.07 16.96
N THR A 274 5.83 18.34 16.66
CA THR A 274 4.60 18.36 17.46
C THR A 274 4.83 17.79 18.86
N LEU A 275 5.49 16.63 18.97
CA LEU A 275 5.80 16.00 20.27
C LEU A 275 6.68 16.92 21.12
N GLU A 276 7.71 17.55 20.55
CA GLU A 276 8.54 18.54 21.24
C GLU A 276 7.71 19.70 21.80
N SER A 277 6.74 20.21 21.04
CA SER A 277 5.85 21.29 21.49
C SER A 277 4.91 20.89 22.64
N LEU A 278 4.75 19.60 22.87
CA LEU A 278 3.93 19.01 23.94
C LEU A 278 4.80 18.48 25.12
N ASP A 279 6.09 18.83 25.14
CA ASP A 279 7.07 18.31 26.12
C ASP A 279 7.23 16.78 26.11
N ILE A 280 6.91 16.15 24.98
CA ILE A 280 7.09 14.72 24.75
C ILE A 280 8.38 14.49 23.95
N ASN A 281 9.22 13.55 24.43
CA ASN A 281 10.48 13.25 23.76
C ASN A 281 10.23 12.83 22.29
N PRO A 282 10.76 13.56 21.28
CA PRO A 282 10.55 13.30 19.87
C PRO A 282 11.13 11.95 19.39
N GLU A 283 12.03 11.37 20.15
CA GLU A 283 12.59 10.05 19.85
C GLU A 283 11.62 8.88 20.11
N ARG A 284 10.43 9.16 20.63
CA ARG A 284 9.32 8.21 20.73
C ARG A 284 8.66 7.89 19.40
N ILE A 285 9.00 8.64 18.35
CA ILE A 285 8.65 8.29 16.97
C ILE A 285 9.91 8.12 16.13
N HIS A 286 9.98 7.01 15.41
CA HIS A 286 11.11 6.70 14.54
C HIS A 286 10.67 6.16 13.18
N LEU A 287 11.48 6.40 12.13
CA LEU A 287 11.23 5.89 10.79
C LEU A 287 12.44 5.04 10.35
N VAL A 288 12.14 3.85 9.87
CA VAL A 288 13.13 2.90 9.36
C VAL A 288 12.83 2.51 7.91
N GLN A 289 13.89 2.28 7.13
CA GLN A 289 13.78 1.79 5.76
C GLN A 289 14.15 0.32 5.71
N ILE A 290 13.20 -0.54 5.33
CA ILE A 290 13.35 -1.98 5.34
C ILE A 290 13.17 -2.52 3.91
N PRO A 291 14.19 -3.21 3.34
CA PRO A 291 14.08 -3.89 2.05
C PRO A 291 13.03 -5.00 2.06
N ALA A 292 12.48 -5.28 0.88
CA ALA A 292 11.47 -6.32 0.73
C ALA A 292 12.02 -7.70 1.14
N GLY A 293 11.33 -8.37 2.07
CA GLY A 293 11.69 -9.72 2.49
C GLY A 293 12.81 -9.79 3.51
N ASP A 294 13.39 -8.67 3.92
CA ASP A 294 14.43 -8.65 4.96
C ASP A 294 13.79 -8.77 6.35
N LYS A 295 13.52 -10.02 6.74
CA LYS A 295 12.95 -10.35 8.04
C LYS A 295 13.91 -10.00 9.18
N GLN A 296 15.21 -10.24 8.99
CA GLN A 296 16.21 -10.04 10.04
C GLN A 296 16.35 -8.57 10.39
N LEU A 297 16.49 -7.72 9.36
CA LEU A 297 16.55 -6.28 9.57
C LEU A 297 15.24 -5.75 10.18
N CYS A 298 14.08 -6.20 9.69
CA CYS A 298 12.80 -5.77 10.24
C CYS A 298 12.69 -6.09 11.75
N GLN A 299 13.07 -7.29 12.16
CA GLN A 299 13.05 -7.68 13.58
C GLN A 299 14.07 -6.88 14.40
N ALA A 300 15.29 -6.73 13.89
CA ALA A 300 16.35 -5.98 14.58
C ALA A 300 15.96 -4.51 14.82
N GLU A 301 15.30 -3.86 13.86
CA GLU A 301 14.82 -2.48 14.01
C GLU A 301 13.70 -2.38 15.05
N ILE A 302 12.79 -3.35 15.10
CA ILE A 302 11.75 -3.42 16.12
C ILE A 302 12.38 -3.59 17.50
N ASP A 303 13.29 -4.55 17.66
CA ASP A 303 13.94 -4.85 18.95
C ASP A 303 14.72 -3.63 19.45
N THR A 304 15.51 -2.99 18.59
CA THR A 304 16.26 -1.76 18.92
C THR A 304 15.32 -0.63 19.36
N PHE A 305 14.20 -0.46 18.67
CA PHE A 305 13.22 0.56 19.04
C PHE A 305 12.52 0.23 20.35
N MET A 306 12.17 -1.04 20.58
CA MET A 306 11.55 -1.49 21.84
C MET A 306 12.49 -1.30 23.04
N GLU A 307 13.78 -1.61 22.92
CA GLU A 307 14.78 -1.35 23.97
C GLU A 307 14.83 0.14 24.33
N LYS A 308 14.86 1.01 23.32
CA LYS A 308 14.87 2.46 23.51
C LYS A 308 13.60 2.95 24.21
N ILE A 309 12.43 2.47 23.81
CA ILE A 309 11.14 2.84 24.39
C ILE A 309 11.03 2.35 25.84
N ASN A 310 11.51 1.14 26.13
CA ASN A 310 11.53 0.58 27.49
C ASN A 310 12.43 1.40 28.43
N GLN A 311 13.58 1.93 27.95
CA GLN A 311 14.43 2.83 28.73
C GLN A 311 13.76 4.19 29.02
N MET A 312 12.93 4.68 28.10
CA MET A 312 12.20 5.95 28.27
C MET A 312 11.00 5.82 29.22
N GLY A 313 10.43 4.62 29.33
CA GLY A 313 9.21 4.37 30.10
C GLY A 313 7.95 5.04 29.50
N PRO A 314 6.83 5.02 30.22
CA PRO A 314 5.56 5.63 29.76
C PRO A 314 5.67 7.13 29.59
N ILE A 315 4.78 7.70 28.79
CA ILE A 315 4.59 9.16 28.67
C ILE A 315 3.97 9.65 29.98
N ARG A 316 4.56 10.63 30.60
CA ARG A 316 4.08 11.23 31.86
C ARG A 316 3.27 12.48 31.58
#